data_7412d4b42f27dde9a54405aef5758020
#
_entry.id   7412d4b42f27dde9a54405aef5758020
#
_cell.length_a   1.000
_cell.length_b   1.000
_cell.length_c   1.000
_cell.angle_alpha   90.00
_cell.angle_beta   90.00
_cell.angle_gamma   90.00
#
_symmetry.space_group_name_H-M   'P 1'
#
loop_
_entity.id
_entity.type
_entity.pdbx_description
1 polymer ?
#
loop_
_entity_poly.entity_id
_entity_poly.type
_entity_poly.pdbx_seq_one_letter_code
_entity_poly.pdbx_strand_id
1 'polypeptide(L)'
;MIIFTLRRLLLLLVTLFLLTFVGFSLSYFTPHAPLQGSSLWDAWLFWFNGLLQWDFGVSSINGQLISDQLKEVFPATMELCILAFGFALMVGIPVGMLAGIYRNKWQDKFISALALLGFSIPVFWLALLLTLFFSLTMGWLPVSGRFDLLYTVKTVTGFAIIDAWLSDSVWRHEMIVSAVRHMVLPVLTLAVAPTTEVIRLMRLSTIEVFDQNYVKAAATRGLSRLTILRRNVLHNALPPVIPRLGLQFSTMLTLAMITEMVFSWPGLGRWMINAIRQQDYAAISAGVMVIGSLVIIVNVLSDILGAMANPLKHKEWYALR
;
A
#
# COMPACT_ATOMS: atom_id res chain seq x y z
N MET A 1 -22.95 -14.35 -3.18
CA MET A 1 -21.94 -13.86 -2.22
C MET A 1 -21.14 -15.00 -1.61
N ILE A 2 -21.74 -15.90 -0.84
CA ILE A 2 -21.03 -16.97 -0.11
C ILE A 2 -20.09 -17.78 -1.02
N ILE A 3 -20.57 -18.28 -2.15
CA ILE A 3 -19.76 -19.07 -3.10
C ILE A 3 -18.58 -18.26 -3.66
N PHE A 4 -18.80 -16.98 -4.00
CA PHE A 4 -17.72 -16.10 -4.47
C PHE A 4 -16.66 -15.88 -3.39
N THR A 5 -17.09 -15.53 -2.17
CA THR A 5 -16.18 -15.33 -1.04
C THR A 5 -15.41 -16.61 -0.72
N LEU A 6 -16.08 -17.77 -0.69
CA LEU A 6 -15.45 -19.07 -0.46
C LEU A 6 -14.38 -19.39 -1.53
N ARG A 7 -14.71 -19.14 -2.81
CA ARG A 7 -13.75 -19.33 -3.91
C ARG A 7 -12.54 -18.39 -3.77
N ARG A 8 -12.76 -17.12 -3.37
CA ARG A 8 -11.66 -16.17 -3.16
C ARG A 8 -10.79 -16.56 -1.96
N LEU A 9 -11.39 -17.04 -0.88
CA LEU A 9 -10.66 -17.54 0.28
C LEU A 9 -9.87 -18.83 -0.05
N LEU A 10 -10.46 -19.72 -0.84
CA LEU A 10 -9.74 -20.92 -1.32
C LEU A 10 -8.53 -20.53 -2.19
N LEU A 11 -8.70 -19.57 -3.11
CA LEU A 11 -7.60 -19.05 -3.93
C LEU A 11 -6.53 -18.38 -3.05
N LEU A 12 -6.93 -17.63 -2.01
CA LEU A 12 -6.00 -17.07 -1.02
C LEU A 12 -5.15 -18.19 -0.39
N LEU A 13 -5.77 -19.23 0.12
CA LEU A 13 -5.06 -20.34 0.77
C LEU A 13 -4.11 -21.05 -0.19
N VAL A 14 -4.57 -21.33 -1.42
CA VAL A 14 -3.73 -21.96 -2.45
C VAL A 14 -2.55 -21.07 -2.83
N THR A 15 -2.76 -19.77 -3.04
CA THR A 15 -1.67 -18.85 -3.42
C THR A 15 -0.68 -18.62 -2.27
N LEU A 16 -1.15 -18.54 -1.02
CA LEU A 16 -0.26 -18.47 0.15
C LEU A 16 0.54 -19.77 0.30
N PHE A 17 -0.08 -20.91 0.08
CA PHE A 17 0.60 -22.21 0.10
C PHE A 17 1.68 -22.28 -0.99
N LEU A 18 1.38 -21.87 -2.23
CA LEU A 18 2.37 -21.81 -3.31
C LEU A 18 3.51 -20.84 -2.99
N LEU A 19 3.20 -19.73 -2.32
CA LEU A 19 4.22 -18.76 -1.90
C LEU A 19 5.24 -19.40 -0.91
N THR A 20 4.81 -20.37 -0.08
CA THR A 20 5.74 -21.07 0.83
C THR A 20 6.84 -21.82 0.09
N PHE A 21 6.56 -22.36 -1.09
CA PHE A 21 7.60 -23.01 -1.91
C PHE A 21 8.61 -21.99 -2.44
N VAL A 22 8.16 -20.77 -2.78
CA VAL A 22 9.06 -19.70 -3.21
C VAL A 22 9.98 -19.29 -2.05
N GLY A 23 9.41 -19.02 -0.87
CA GLY A 23 10.17 -18.66 0.32
C GLY A 23 11.15 -19.75 0.73
N PHE A 24 10.70 -21.00 0.76
CA PHE A 24 11.55 -22.16 1.03
C PHE A 24 12.69 -22.29 0.02
N SER A 25 12.42 -22.14 -1.28
CA SER A 25 13.45 -22.23 -2.30
C SER A 25 14.56 -21.20 -2.11
N LEU A 26 14.20 -19.98 -1.74
CA LEU A 26 15.15 -18.91 -1.43
C LEU A 26 16.02 -19.22 -0.21
N SER A 27 15.54 -20.02 0.72
CA SER A 27 16.29 -20.42 1.91
C SER A 27 17.10 -21.72 1.69
N TYR A 28 16.56 -22.68 0.94
CA TYR A 28 17.16 -24.01 0.79
C TYR A 28 18.30 -24.07 -0.22
N PHE A 29 18.18 -23.37 -1.36
CA PHE A 29 19.20 -23.42 -2.44
C PHE A 29 20.34 -22.42 -2.23
N THR A 30 20.50 -21.88 -1.02
CA THR A 30 21.56 -20.94 -0.70
C THR A 30 22.82 -21.64 -0.18
N PRO A 31 24.01 -21.05 -0.35
CA PRO A 31 25.22 -21.56 0.27
C PRO A 31 25.06 -21.66 1.78
N HIS A 32 25.46 -22.80 2.36
CA HIS A 32 25.38 -23.05 3.80
C HIS A 32 23.97 -23.17 4.41
N ALA A 33 22.96 -23.51 3.62
CA ALA A 33 21.61 -23.77 4.14
C ALA A 33 21.67 -24.90 5.20
N PRO A 34 21.09 -24.69 6.38
CA PRO A 34 21.20 -25.64 7.53
C PRO A 34 20.57 -27.01 7.25
N LEU A 35 19.71 -27.12 6.25
CA LEU A 35 18.97 -28.34 5.89
C LEU A 35 19.52 -29.03 4.62
N GLN A 36 20.71 -28.62 4.14
CA GLN A 36 21.36 -29.30 3.01
C GLN A 36 21.68 -30.75 3.36
N GLY A 37 21.23 -31.69 2.52
CA GLY A 37 21.41 -33.11 2.70
C GLY A 37 20.18 -33.87 3.24
N SER A 38 19.14 -33.20 3.69
CA SER A 38 17.84 -33.81 3.98
C SER A 38 16.99 -33.95 2.72
N SER A 39 15.97 -34.82 2.77
CA SER A 39 14.93 -34.86 1.72
C SER A 39 14.31 -33.47 1.54
N LEU A 40 14.11 -33.04 0.29
CA LEU A 40 13.46 -31.75 -0.02
C LEU A 40 12.11 -31.59 0.70
N TRP A 41 11.37 -32.69 0.81
CA TRP A 41 10.07 -32.68 1.46
C TRP A 41 10.19 -32.50 2.97
N ASP A 42 11.11 -33.20 3.62
CA ASP A 42 11.33 -33.09 5.07
C ASP A 42 11.87 -31.69 5.44
N ALA A 43 12.78 -31.16 4.60
CA ALA A 43 13.31 -29.82 4.76
C ALA A 43 12.21 -28.73 4.63
N TRP A 44 11.32 -28.88 3.63
CA TRP A 44 10.19 -27.97 3.46
C TRP A 44 9.20 -28.07 4.63
N LEU A 45 8.86 -29.26 5.11
CA LEU A 45 7.98 -29.45 6.27
C LEU A 45 8.57 -28.82 7.53
N PHE A 46 9.87 -28.97 7.77
CA PHE A 46 10.55 -28.36 8.92
C PHE A 46 10.47 -26.82 8.82
N TRP A 47 10.83 -26.26 7.67
CA TRP A 47 10.77 -24.81 7.42
C TRP A 47 9.33 -24.27 7.52
N PHE A 48 8.35 -24.98 6.97
CA PHE A 48 6.94 -24.62 7.03
C PHE A 48 6.38 -24.62 8.46
N ASN A 49 6.77 -25.60 9.28
CA ASN A 49 6.41 -25.62 10.71
C ASN A 49 7.00 -24.42 11.47
N GLY A 50 8.23 -24.02 11.17
CA GLY A 50 8.82 -22.79 11.71
C GLY A 50 8.00 -21.57 11.31
N LEU A 51 7.64 -21.43 10.04
CA LEU A 51 6.82 -20.35 9.54
C LEU A 51 5.46 -20.22 10.27
N LEU A 52 4.80 -21.35 10.57
CA LEU A 52 3.55 -21.38 11.34
C LEU A 52 3.73 -20.89 12.79
N GLN A 53 4.93 -20.98 13.33
CA GLN A 53 5.28 -20.48 14.67
C GLN A 53 5.88 -19.06 14.65
N TRP A 54 5.84 -18.35 13.51
CA TRP A 54 6.48 -17.05 13.31
C TRP A 54 8.01 -17.09 13.49
N ASP A 55 8.62 -18.24 13.32
CA ASP A 55 10.05 -18.40 13.28
C ASP A 55 10.56 -18.35 11.84
N PHE A 56 11.11 -17.22 11.47
CA PHE A 56 11.75 -16.98 10.18
C PHE A 56 13.26 -17.26 10.21
N GLY A 57 13.76 -17.79 11.32
CA GLY A 57 15.17 -18.03 11.54
C GLY A 57 15.92 -16.78 12.04
N VAL A 58 17.24 -16.87 11.96
CA VAL A 58 18.20 -15.89 12.44
C VAL A 58 18.94 -15.29 11.27
N SER A 59 19.14 -13.97 11.31
CA SER A 59 19.96 -13.26 10.32
C SER A 59 21.39 -13.76 10.35
N SER A 60 21.93 -14.12 9.20
CA SER A 60 23.32 -14.57 9.04
C SER A 60 24.35 -13.45 9.28
N ILE A 61 23.92 -12.19 9.29
CA ILE A 61 24.77 -11.01 9.37
C ILE A 61 24.93 -10.50 10.80
N ASN A 62 23.81 -10.33 11.52
CA ASN A 62 23.82 -9.73 12.86
C ASN A 62 23.41 -10.70 13.99
N GLY A 63 23.04 -11.94 13.66
CA GLY A 63 22.64 -12.95 14.64
C GLY A 63 21.30 -12.67 15.35
N GLN A 64 20.51 -11.68 14.89
CA GLN A 64 19.22 -11.35 15.47
C GLN A 64 18.10 -12.20 14.87
N LEU A 65 17.05 -12.43 15.65
CA LEU A 65 15.83 -13.06 15.15
C LEU A 65 15.17 -12.19 14.05
N ILE A 66 14.90 -12.78 12.92
CA ILE A 66 14.25 -12.08 11.81
C ILE A 66 12.83 -11.63 12.18
N SER A 67 12.13 -12.42 13.00
CA SER A 67 10.82 -12.04 13.53
C SER A 67 10.82 -10.73 14.31
N ASP A 68 11.89 -10.45 15.06
CA ASP A 68 12.00 -9.21 15.84
C ASP A 68 12.33 -8.02 14.92
N GLN A 69 13.23 -8.20 13.95
CA GLN A 69 13.48 -7.18 12.93
C GLN A 69 12.20 -6.82 12.16
N LEU A 70 11.38 -7.82 11.79
CA LEU A 70 10.12 -7.59 11.09
C LEU A 70 9.11 -6.78 11.92
N LYS A 71 9.05 -6.98 13.24
CA LYS A 71 8.19 -6.18 14.14
C LYS A 71 8.56 -4.69 14.15
N GLU A 72 9.81 -4.35 13.86
CA GLU A 72 10.25 -2.96 13.78
C GLU A 72 10.02 -2.35 12.39
N VAL A 73 10.39 -3.07 11.33
CA VAL A 73 10.39 -2.51 9.96
C VAL A 73 9.03 -2.59 9.27
N PHE A 74 8.21 -3.60 9.57
CA PHE A 74 6.89 -3.77 8.93
C PHE A 74 5.91 -2.64 9.26
N PRO A 75 5.74 -2.22 10.54
CA PRO A 75 4.87 -1.11 10.87
C PRO A 75 5.30 0.20 10.22
N ALA A 76 6.62 0.44 10.07
CA ALA A 76 7.14 1.64 9.43
C ALA A 76 6.74 1.75 7.95
N THR A 77 6.80 0.65 7.20
CA THR A 77 6.29 0.59 5.82
C THR A 77 4.79 0.78 5.77
N MET A 78 4.05 0.11 6.66
CA MET A 78 2.58 0.20 6.71
C MET A 78 2.12 1.62 7.03
N GLU A 79 2.82 2.33 7.91
CA GLU A 79 2.53 3.73 8.24
C GLU A 79 2.60 4.62 6.99
N LEU A 80 3.69 4.53 6.22
CA LEU A 80 3.81 5.28 4.96
C LEU A 80 2.72 4.88 3.95
N CYS A 81 2.50 3.59 3.77
CA CYS A 81 1.53 3.09 2.79
C CYS A 81 0.09 3.47 3.15
N ILE A 82 -0.31 3.37 4.41
CA ILE A 82 -1.66 3.75 4.86
C ILE A 82 -1.87 5.25 4.68
N LEU A 83 -0.91 6.08 5.07
CA LEU A 83 -1.01 7.54 4.92
C LEU A 83 -1.01 7.98 3.46
N ALA A 84 -0.11 7.43 2.64
CA ALA A 84 -0.05 7.73 1.21
C ALA A 84 -1.32 7.27 0.47
N PHE A 85 -1.83 6.09 0.78
CA PHE A 85 -3.05 5.58 0.19
C PHE A 85 -4.29 6.33 0.65
N GLY A 86 -4.35 6.68 1.95
CA GLY A 86 -5.39 7.54 2.50
C GLY A 86 -5.44 8.90 1.80
N PHE A 87 -4.27 9.53 1.59
CA PHE A 87 -4.14 10.75 0.82
C PHE A 87 -4.62 10.56 -0.63
N ALA A 88 -4.22 9.48 -1.28
CA ALA A 88 -4.63 9.15 -2.64
C ALA A 88 -6.14 9.01 -2.78
N LEU A 89 -6.81 8.40 -1.82
CA LEU A 89 -8.27 8.28 -1.80
C LEU A 89 -8.94 9.63 -1.51
N MET A 90 -8.43 10.35 -0.51
CA MET A 90 -8.99 11.64 -0.09
C MET A 90 -8.96 12.69 -1.20
N VAL A 91 -7.89 12.72 -1.99
CA VAL A 91 -7.72 13.64 -3.12
C VAL A 91 -8.26 13.04 -4.42
N GLY A 92 -7.92 11.79 -4.71
CA GLY A 92 -8.21 11.13 -5.98
C GLY A 92 -9.71 10.94 -6.25
N ILE A 93 -10.48 10.56 -5.22
CA ILE A 93 -11.93 10.35 -5.37
C ILE A 93 -12.66 11.66 -5.74
N PRO A 94 -12.56 12.78 -4.98
CA PRO A 94 -13.27 13.99 -5.31
C PRO A 94 -12.75 14.64 -6.60
N VAL A 95 -11.45 14.66 -6.84
CA VAL A 95 -10.86 15.25 -8.04
C VAL A 95 -11.23 14.45 -9.29
N GLY A 96 -11.21 13.11 -9.23
CA GLY A 96 -11.64 12.24 -10.32
C GLY A 96 -13.14 12.38 -10.61
N MET A 97 -13.98 12.51 -9.58
CA MET A 97 -15.41 12.79 -9.73
C MET A 97 -15.64 14.16 -10.40
N LEU A 98 -14.91 15.19 -9.99
CA LEU A 98 -14.97 16.51 -10.64
C LEU A 98 -14.59 16.44 -12.12
N ALA A 99 -13.51 15.73 -12.47
CA ALA A 99 -13.12 15.53 -13.87
C ALA A 99 -14.24 14.83 -14.67
N GLY A 100 -14.88 13.81 -14.09
CA GLY A 100 -16.00 13.11 -14.73
C GLY A 100 -17.25 13.99 -14.96
N ILE A 101 -17.61 14.82 -13.97
CA ILE A 101 -18.72 15.78 -14.05
C ILE A 101 -18.49 16.81 -15.16
N TYR A 102 -17.26 17.30 -15.27
CA TYR A 102 -16.88 18.30 -16.27
C TYR A 102 -16.31 17.67 -17.56
N ARG A 103 -16.75 16.44 -17.90
CA ARG A 103 -16.28 15.69 -19.08
C ARG A 103 -16.13 16.59 -20.31
N ASN A 104 -14.99 16.50 -20.97
CA ASN A 104 -14.58 17.25 -22.18
C ASN A 104 -14.43 18.76 -22.00
N LYS A 105 -14.66 19.34 -20.81
CA LYS A 105 -14.41 20.75 -20.49
C LYS A 105 -12.95 20.98 -20.09
N TRP A 106 -12.56 22.24 -19.96
CA TRP A 106 -11.17 22.59 -19.60
C TRP A 106 -10.73 22.00 -18.27
N GLN A 107 -11.62 21.93 -17.26
CA GLN A 107 -11.32 21.34 -15.95
C GLN A 107 -10.93 19.86 -16.08
N ASP A 108 -11.69 19.10 -16.87
CA ASP A 108 -11.39 17.69 -17.13
C ASP A 108 -10.05 17.52 -17.84
N LYS A 109 -9.80 18.33 -18.86
CA LYS A 109 -8.51 18.31 -19.59
C LYS A 109 -7.33 18.65 -18.68
N PHE A 110 -7.49 19.66 -17.83
CA PHE A 110 -6.46 20.10 -16.89
C PHE A 110 -6.16 19.02 -15.84
N ILE A 111 -7.19 18.47 -15.18
CA ILE A 111 -7.03 17.40 -14.19
C ILE A 111 -6.39 16.16 -14.83
N SER A 112 -6.85 15.77 -16.03
CA SER A 112 -6.32 14.62 -16.75
C SER A 112 -4.86 14.84 -17.18
N ALA A 113 -4.49 16.05 -17.58
CA ALA A 113 -3.10 16.39 -17.90
C ALA A 113 -2.19 16.33 -16.68
N LEU A 114 -2.63 16.88 -15.52
CA LEU A 114 -1.90 16.78 -14.27
C LEU A 114 -1.75 15.32 -13.80
N ALA A 115 -2.80 14.52 -13.92
CA ALA A 115 -2.75 13.10 -13.60
C ALA A 115 -1.75 12.36 -14.50
N LEU A 116 -1.74 12.65 -15.81
CA LEU A 116 -0.78 12.06 -16.74
C LEU A 116 0.65 12.45 -16.41
N LEU A 117 0.91 13.72 -16.09
CA LEU A 117 2.22 14.19 -15.64
C LEU A 117 2.66 13.47 -14.36
N GLY A 118 1.79 13.38 -13.35
CA GLY A 118 2.11 12.70 -12.09
C GLY A 118 2.41 11.21 -12.28
N PHE A 119 1.73 10.54 -13.21
CA PHE A 119 2.00 9.15 -13.55
C PHE A 119 3.34 8.96 -14.31
N SER A 120 3.74 9.95 -15.10
CA SER A 120 4.93 9.89 -15.94
C SER A 120 6.23 10.15 -15.19
N ILE A 121 6.15 10.78 -14.01
CA ILE A 121 7.33 11.13 -13.21
C ILE A 121 7.82 9.89 -12.42
N PRO A 122 9.09 9.47 -12.58
CA PRO A 122 9.65 8.41 -11.75
C PRO A 122 9.64 8.80 -10.26
N VAL A 123 9.20 7.88 -9.40
CA VAL A 123 9.04 8.14 -7.95
C VAL A 123 10.34 8.64 -7.30
N PHE A 124 11.49 8.02 -7.61
CA PHE A 124 12.77 8.44 -7.07
C PHE A 124 13.15 9.88 -7.49
N TRP A 125 12.85 10.24 -8.73
CA TRP A 125 13.14 11.58 -9.24
C TRP A 125 12.24 12.63 -8.57
N LEU A 126 10.96 12.33 -8.40
CA LEU A 126 10.03 13.16 -7.64
C LEU A 126 10.51 13.34 -6.19
N ALA A 127 10.95 12.26 -5.54
CA ALA A 127 11.50 12.30 -4.19
C ALA A 127 12.66 13.29 -4.08
N LEU A 128 13.62 13.19 -5.02
CA LEU A 128 14.78 14.08 -5.05
C LEU A 128 14.40 15.55 -5.30
N LEU A 129 13.45 15.82 -6.22
CA LEU A 129 12.97 17.18 -6.48
C LEU A 129 12.26 17.79 -5.27
N LEU A 130 11.39 17.02 -4.61
CA LEU A 130 10.69 17.48 -3.41
C LEU A 130 11.67 17.76 -2.27
N THR A 131 12.67 16.88 -2.09
CA THR A 131 13.74 17.10 -1.10
C THR A 131 14.56 18.32 -1.43
N LEU A 132 15.00 18.50 -2.68
CA LEU A 132 15.74 19.66 -3.13
C LEU A 132 14.98 20.96 -2.83
N PHE A 133 13.71 21.01 -3.18
CA PHE A 133 12.91 22.22 -3.05
C PHE A 133 12.50 22.48 -1.60
N PHE A 134 11.82 21.53 -0.94
CA PHE A 134 11.25 21.77 0.40
C PHE A 134 12.24 21.64 1.54
N SER A 135 13.26 20.79 1.40
CA SER A 135 14.24 20.58 2.47
C SER A 135 15.47 21.45 2.29
N LEU A 136 16.13 21.37 1.13
CA LEU A 136 17.42 22.00 0.93
C LEU A 136 17.29 23.50 0.58
N THR A 137 16.30 23.87 -0.25
CA THR A 137 16.15 25.28 -0.67
C THR A 137 15.33 26.08 0.33
N MET A 138 14.18 25.55 0.78
CA MET A 138 13.28 26.28 1.68
C MET A 138 13.52 26.00 3.17
N GLY A 139 14.17 24.89 3.52
CA GLY A 139 14.40 24.51 4.91
C GLY A 139 13.12 24.18 5.70
N TRP A 140 12.02 23.89 5.02
CA TRP A 140 10.72 23.67 5.67
C TRP A 140 10.56 22.29 6.27
N LEU A 141 11.09 21.28 5.59
CA LEU A 141 10.89 19.86 5.92
C LEU A 141 12.25 19.14 6.03
N PRO A 142 12.34 18.09 6.84
CA PRO A 142 13.58 17.33 6.97
C PRO A 142 13.91 16.56 5.69
N VAL A 143 15.19 16.28 5.47
CA VAL A 143 15.70 15.59 4.28
C VAL A 143 15.40 14.09 4.34
N SER A 144 15.55 13.47 5.53
CA SER A 144 15.51 12.01 5.69
C SER A 144 15.30 11.62 7.15
N GLY A 145 15.07 10.33 7.38
CA GLY A 145 14.84 9.79 8.73
C GLY A 145 13.37 9.78 9.11
N ARG A 146 13.09 9.40 10.34
CA ARG A 146 11.74 9.25 10.88
C ARG A 146 11.45 10.25 12.02
N PHE A 147 12.52 10.69 12.69
CA PHE A 147 12.53 11.69 13.75
C PHE A 147 13.80 12.52 13.68
N ASP A 148 13.79 13.70 14.27
CA ASP A 148 15.01 14.43 14.55
C ASP A 148 15.93 13.62 15.46
N LEU A 149 17.23 13.70 15.22
CA LEU A 149 18.26 12.96 15.98
C LEU A 149 18.28 13.29 17.49
N LEU A 150 17.63 14.40 17.87
CA LEU A 150 17.51 14.83 19.27
C LEU A 150 16.51 13.96 20.05
N TYR A 151 15.60 13.25 19.38
CA TYR A 151 14.54 12.51 20.03
C TYR A 151 14.78 11.01 19.95
N THR A 152 14.81 10.36 21.12
CA THR A 152 14.79 8.90 21.22
C THR A 152 13.39 8.46 21.58
N VAL A 153 12.67 7.88 20.61
CA VAL A 153 11.32 7.36 20.81
C VAL A 153 11.38 5.84 20.97
N LYS A 154 10.85 5.34 22.10
CA LYS A 154 10.78 3.90 22.34
C LYS A 154 9.74 3.29 21.42
N THR A 155 10.14 2.28 20.67
CA THR A 155 9.23 1.50 19.80
C THR A 155 8.32 0.63 20.66
N VAL A 156 7.02 0.89 20.57
CA VAL A 156 5.94 0.13 21.23
C VAL A 156 5.07 -0.55 20.20
N THR A 157 4.52 0.23 19.29
CA THR A 157 3.66 -0.24 18.18
C THR A 157 4.40 -0.32 16.85
N GLY A 158 5.51 0.38 16.73
CA GLY A 158 6.26 0.57 15.50
C GLY A 158 5.71 1.67 14.58
N PHE A 159 4.59 2.33 14.94
CA PHE A 159 4.07 3.52 14.24
C PHE A 159 4.60 4.78 14.91
N ALA A 160 5.34 5.63 14.17
CA ALA A 160 6.06 6.76 14.75
C ALA A 160 5.15 7.74 15.49
N ILE A 161 4.01 8.09 14.92
CA ILE A 161 3.06 9.03 15.54
C ILE A 161 2.47 8.42 16.81
N ILE A 162 2.11 7.14 16.78
CA ILE A 162 1.50 6.44 17.91
C ILE A 162 2.54 6.28 19.04
N ASP A 163 3.75 5.86 18.69
CA ASP A 163 4.84 5.66 19.67
C ASP A 163 5.26 6.98 20.32
N ALA A 164 5.32 8.07 19.54
CA ALA A 164 5.55 9.41 20.08
C ALA A 164 4.41 9.85 21.01
N TRP A 165 3.16 9.53 20.67
CA TRP A 165 1.99 9.86 21.50
C TRP A 165 1.95 9.04 22.80
N LEU A 166 2.39 7.78 22.77
CA LEU A 166 2.49 6.89 23.94
C LEU A 166 3.69 7.19 24.83
N SER A 167 4.62 8.04 24.37
CA SER A 167 5.81 8.40 25.14
C SER A 167 5.45 9.21 26.38
N ASP A 168 6.04 8.88 27.52
CA ASP A 168 5.94 9.66 28.78
C ASP A 168 6.90 10.85 28.82
N SER A 169 7.57 11.17 27.70
CA SER A 169 8.52 12.27 27.61
C SER A 169 7.83 13.63 27.72
N VAL A 170 8.54 14.57 28.35
CA VAL A 170 8.14 16.01 28.37
C VAL A 170 8.05 16.58 26.94
N TRP A 171 8.88 16.03 26.02
CA TRP A 171 8.96 16.44 24.62
C TRP A 171 7.99 15.70 23.70
N ARG A 172 6.90 15.12 24.24
CA ARG A 172 5.91 14.35 23.46
C ARG A 172 5.36 15.13 22.27
N HIS A 173 5.00 16.38 22.45
CA HIS A 173 4.45 17.23 21.40
C HIS A 173 5.46 17.44 20.28
N GLU A 174 6.69 17.79 20.61
CA GLU A 174 7.78 18.00 19.67
C GLU A 174 8.12 16.73 18.90
N MET A 175 8.10 15.57 19.57
CA MET A 175 8.28 14.26 18.94
C MET A 175 7.20 13.97 17.90
N ILE A 176 5.92 14.25 18.22
CA ILE A 176 4.81 14.10 17.27
C ILE A 176 4.99 15.05 16.08
N VAL A 177 5.30 16.31 16.32
CA VAL A 177 5.55 17.29 15.26
C VAL A 177 6.73 16.87 14.39
N SER A 178 7.80 16.38 14.99
CA SER A 178 8.96 15.85 14.27
C SER A 178 8.56 14.67 13.39
N ALA A 179 7.84 13.67 13.94
CA ALA A 179 7.35 12.53 13.17
C ALA A 179 6.51 12.96 11.95
N VAL A 180 5.53 13.85 12.16
CA VAL A 180 4.67 14.35 11.08
C VAL A 180 5.50 15.06 10.01
N ARG A 181 6.46 15.94 10.38
CA ARG A 181 7.30 16.65 9.42
C ARG A 181 8.16 15.71 8.57
N HIS A 182 8.69 14.63 9.17
CA HIS A 182 9.48 13.62 8.46
C HIS A 182 8.64 12.76 7.52
N MET A 183 7.34 12.61 7.78
CA MET A 183 6.41 11.84 6.93
C MET A 183 5.92 12.60 5.70
N VAL A 184 5.88 13.94 5.72
CA VAL A 184 5.25 14.73 4.64
C VAL A 184 5.82 14.40 3.28
N LEU A 185 7.14 14.50 3.09
CA LEU A 185 7.76 14.26 1.78
C LEU A 185 7.67 12.81 1.31
N PRO A 186 7.98 11.80 2.14
CA PRO A 186 7.81 10.40 1.77
C PRO A 186 6.36 10.06 1.40
N VAL A 187 5.38 10.52 2.19
CA VAL A 187 3.95 10.27 1.94
C VAL A 187 3.51 10.93 0.64
N LEU A 188 3.84 12.21 0.40
CA LEU A 188 3.50 12.89 -0.84
C LEU A 188 4.13 12.20 -2.06
N THR A 189 5.41 11.86 -1.97
CA THR A 189 6.12 11.16 -3.04
C THR A 189 5.43 9.84 -3.40
N LEU A 190 5.12 9.03 -2.38
CA LEU A 190 4.51 7.71 -2.57
C LEU A 190 3.05 7.82 -3.03
N ALA A 191 2.34 8.88 -2.64
CA ALA A 191 0.92 9.09 -2.95
C ALA A 191 0.65 9.50 -4.39
N VAL A 192 1.60 10.10 -5.11
CA VAL A 192 1.34 10.66 -6.46
C VAL A 192 0.83 9.61 -7.42
N ALA A 193 1.51 8.48 -7.56
CA ALA A 193 1.12 7.42 -8.50
C ALA A 193 -0.29 6.84 -8.20
N PRO A 194 -0.62 6.40 -6.97
CA PRO A 194 -1.97 5.93 -6.66
C PRO A 194 -3.02 7.04 -6.76
N THR A 195 -2.71 8.30 -6.43
CA THR A 195 -3.64 9.42 -6.59
C THR A 195 -4.06 9.61 -8.03
N THR A 196 -3.10 9.62 -8.95
CA THR A 196 -3.38 9.79 -10.39
C THR A 196 -4.23 8.66 -10.94
N GLU A 197 -3.96 7.43 -10.51
CA GLU A 197 -4.76 6.27 -10.92
C GLU A 197 -6.18 6.31 -10.32
N VAL A 198 -6.35 6.68 -9.05
CA VAL A 198 -7.67 6.87 -8.44
C VAL A 198 -8.46 7.97 -9.17
N ILE A 199 -7.81 9.09 -9.52
CA ILE A 199 -8.43 10.16 -10.34
C ILE A 199 -8.96 9.56 -11.65
N ARG A 200 -8.13 8.80 -12.37
CA ARG A 200 -8.49 8.20 -13.65
C ARG A 200 -9.67 7.22 -13.51
N LEU A 201 -9.61 6.34 -12.53
CA LEU A 201 -10.66 5.34 -12.27
C LEU A 201 -11.98 6.01 -11.88
N MET A 202 -11.95 6.97 -10.97
CA MET A 202 -13.14 7.70 -10.53
C MET A 202 -13.73 8.56 -11.64
N ARG A 203 -12.88 9.20 -12.47
CA ARG A 203 -13.35 9.93 -13.65
C ARG A 203 -14.16 9.03 -14.61
N LEU A 204 -13.59 7.88 -14.97
CA LEU A 204 -14.24 6.94 -15.89
C LEU A 204 -15.56 6.41 -15.30
N SER A 205 -15.55 5.99 -14.05
CA SER A 205 -16.73 5.47 -13.37
C SER A 205 -17.83 6.56 -13.21
N THR A 206 -17.42 7.79 -12.92
CA THR A 206 -18.35 8.92 -12.82
C THR A 206 -19.03 9.21 -14.16
N ILE A 207 -18.29 9.19 -15.27
CA ILE A 207 -18.86 9.40 -16.61
C ILE A 207 -19.89 8.31 -16.92
N GLU A 208 -19.55 7.03 -16.65
CA GLU A 208 -20.44 5.90 -16.89
C GLU A 208 -21.75 6.03 -16.11
N VAL A 209 -21.66 6.41 -14.82
CA VAL A 209 -22.84 6.60 -13.96
C VAL A 209 -23.69 7.79 -14.39
N PHE A 210 -23.08 8.90 -14.82
CA PHE A 210 -23.82 10.08 -15.26
C PHE A 210 -24.69 9.82 -16.50
N ASP A 211 -24.26 8.91 -17.37
CA ASP A 211 -25.00 8.54 -18.58
C ASP A 211 -26.23 7.66 -18.28
N GLN A 212 -26.40 7.16 -17.04
CA GLN A 212 -27.50 6.27 -16.65
C GLN A 212 -28.85 7.00 -16.53
N ASN A 213 -29.92 6.32 -16.95
CA ASN A 213 -31.26 6.87 -16.95
C ASN A 213 -31.80 7.28 -15.57
N TYR A 214 -31.41 6.57 -14.50
CA TYR A 214 -31.86 6.91 -13.14
C TYR A 214 -31.26 8.23 -12.64
N VAL A 215 -30.07 8.62 -13.11
CA VAL A 215 -29.45 9.92 -12.79
C VAL A 215 -30.19 11.04 -13.51
N LYS A 216 -30.54 10.82 -14.78
CA LYS A 216 -31.37 11.76 -15.58
C LYS A 216 -32.75 11.94 -14.97
N ALA A 217 -33.39 10.84 -14.54
CA ALA A 217 -34.67 10.88 -13.85
C ALA A 217 -34.61 11.60 -12.49
N ALA A 218 -33.50 11.49 -11.76
CA ALA A 218 -33.32 12.25 -10.52
C ALA A 218 -33.26 13.77 -10.77
N ALA A 219 -32.64 14.19 -11.86
CA ALA A 219 -32.56 15.59 -12.27
C ALA A 219 -33.95 16.14 -12.67
N THR A 220 -34.76 15.37 -13.41
CA THR A 220 -36.13 15.79 -13.79
C THR A 220 -37.08 15.88 -12.59
N ARG A 221 -36.81 15.16 -11.50
CA ARG A 221 -37.56 15.25 -10.24
C ARG A 221 -37.20 16.49 -9.40
N GLY A 222 -36.35 17.39 -9.89
CA GLY A 222 -35.97 18.61 -9.20
C GLY A 222 -35.00 18.42 -8.03
N LEU A 223 -34.31 17.28 -7.92
CA LEU A 223 -33.28 17.09 -6.88
C LEU A 223 -32.10 18.04 -7.10
N SER A 224 -31.56 18.58 -6.00
CA SER A 224 -30.38 19.44 -6.07
C SER A 224 -29.18 18.72 -6.66
N ARG A 225 -28.30 19.45 -7.35
CA ARG A 225 -27.07 18.89 -7.94
C ARG A 225 -26.22 18.15 -6.89
N LEU A 226 -26.08 18.69 -5.69
CA LEU A 226 -25.31 18.09 -4.61
C LEU A 226 -25.93 16.76 -4.14
N THR A 227 -27.26 16.69 -4.05
CA THR A 227 -28.00 15.48 -3.70
C THR A 227 -27.78 14.39 -4.75
N ILE A 228 -27.87 14.76 -6.05
CA ILE A 228 -27.64 13.83 -7.17
C ILE A 228 -26.19 13.32 -7.10
N LEU A 229 -25.21 14.20 -6.91
CA LEU A 229 -23.79 13.84 -6.85
C LEU A 229 -23.51 12.87 -5.71
N ARG A 230 -23.97 13.19 -4.49
CA ARG A 230 -23.69 12.38 -3.30
C ARG A 230 -24.45 11.06 -3.31
N ARG A 231 -25.76 11.09 -3.60
CA ARG A 231 -26.66 9.93 -3.43
C ARG A 231 -26.69 9.02 -4.67
N ASN A 232 -26.66 9.59 -5.86
CA ASN A 232 -26.84 8.84 -7.10
C ASN A 232 -25.50 8.58 -7.82
N VAL A 233 -24.58 9.55 -7.83
CA VAL A 233 -23.33 9.42 -8.58
C VAL A 233 -22.25 8.76 -7.74
N LEU A 234 -21.83 9.36 -6.64
CA LEU A 234 -20.73 8.83 -5.81
C LEU A 234 -21.03 7.41 -5.31
N HIS A 235 -22.24 7.21 -4.80
CA HIS A 235 -22.67 5.90 -4.27
C HIS A 235 -22.60 4.79 -5.32
N ASN A 236 -22.83 5.08 -6.59
CA ASN A 236 -22.81 4.10 -7.69
C ASN A 236 -21.47 4.09 -8.47
N ALA A 237 -20.71 5.18 -8.44
CA ALA A 237 -19.40 5.27 -9.10
C ALA A 237 -18.27 4.64 -8.28
N LEU A 238 -18.35 4.63 -6.96
CA LEU A 238 -17.31 4.10 -6.09
C LEU A 238 -17.19 2.56 -6.12
N PRO A 239 -18.29 1.76 -6.08
CA PRO A 239 -18.20 0.30 -6.00
C PRO A 239 -17.39 -0.37 -7.13
N PRO A 240 -17.46 0.04 -8.39
CA PRO A 240 -16.64 -0.55 -9.47
C PRO A 240 -15.15 -0.24 -9.33
N VAL A 241 -14.78 0.80 -8.59
CA VAL A 241 -13.39 1.22 -8.37
C VAL A 241 -12.71 0.39 -7.26
N ILE A 242 -13.46 -0.02 -6.23
CA ILE A 242 -12.94 -0.71 -5.04
C ILE A 242 -12.05 -1.92 -5.37
N PRO A 243 -12.41 -2.86 -6.27
CA PRO A 243 -11.53 -4.00 -6.57
C PRO A 243 -10.18 -3.59 -7.15
N ARG A 244 -10.13 -2.45 -7.86
CA ARG A 244 -8.88 -1.93 -8.45
C ARG A 244 -7.98 -1.24 -7.42
N LEU A 245 -8.55 -0.82 -6.28
CA LEU A 245 -7.79 -0.20 -5.19
C LEU A 245 -6.80 -1.18 -4.54
N GLY A 246 -7.14 -2.46 -4.44
CA GLY A 246 -6.22 -3.49 -3.95
C GLY A 246 -4.97 -3.62 -4.81
N LEU A 247 -5.14 -3.65 -6.13
CA LEU A 247 -4.01 -3.67 -7.06
C LEU A 247 -3.16 -2.40 -6.92
N GLN A 248 -3.78 -1.23 -6.75
CA GLN A 248 -3.06 0.03 -6.53
C GLN A 248 -2.26 0.03 -5.23
N PHE A 249 -2.83 -0.49 -4.14
CA PHE A 249 -2.09 -0.64 -2.89
C PHE A 249 -0.90 -1.60 -3.05
N SER A 250 -1.07 -2.69 -3.79
CA SER A 250 0.00 -3.66 -4.05
C SER A 250 1.15 -3.06 -4.88
N THR A 251 0.85 -2.29 -5.92
CA THR A 251 1.88 -1.57 -6.70
C THR A 251 2.56 -0.49 -5.86
N MET A 252 1.83 0.18 -4.98
CA MET A 252 2.38 1.17 -4.06
C MET A 252 3.38 0.56 -3.08
N LEU A 253 3.17 -0.67 -2.59
CA LEU A 253 4.15 -1.39 -1.75
C LEU A 253 5.50 -1.55 -2.45
N THR A 254 5.51 -1.82 -3.75
CA THR A 254 6.75 -1.88 -4.53
C THR A 254 7.44 -0.51 -4.64
N LEU A 255 6.65 0.55 -4.85
CA LEU A 255 7.17 1.92 -4.90
C LEU A 255 7.64 2.42 -3.53
N ALA A 256 7.07 1.89 -2.45
CA ALA A 256 7.49 2.21 -1.09
C ALA A 256 8.96 1.83 -0.84
N MET A 257 9.45 0.71 -1.39
CA MET A 257 10.84 0.32 -1.27
C MET A 257 11.80 1.40 -1.77
N ILE A 258 11.49 2.01 -2.92
CA ILE A 258 12.29 3.08 -3.51
C ILE A 258 12.22 4.34 -2.63
N THR A 259 11.02 4.70 -2.19
CA THR A 259 10.77 5.86 -1.32
C THR A 259 11.52 5.72 0.01
N GLU A 260 11.48 4.54 0.64
CA GLU A 260 12.20 4.24 1.88
C GLU A 260 13.72 4.37 1.73
N MET A 261 14.25 3.96 0.57
CA MET A 261 15.68 4.12 0.28
C MET A 261 16.07 5.60 0.16
N VAL A 262 15.31 6.39 -0.60
CA VAL A 262 15.63 7.81 -0.83
C VAL A 262 15.56 8.61 0.47
N PHE A 263 14.48 8.42 1.25
CA PHE A 263 14.28 9.17 2.51
C PHE A 263 14.92 8.52 3.72
N SER A 264 15.72 7.47 3.55
CA SER A 264 16.32 6.71 4.67
C SER A 264 15.29 6.25 5.70
N TRP A 265 14.07 5.96 5.27
CA TRP A 265 13.00 5.47 6.13
C TRP A 265 13.29 4.03 6.58
N PRO A 266 13.19 3.71 7.89
CA PRO A 266 13.54 2.39 8.40
C PRO A 266 12.40 1.37 8.18
N GLY A 267 12.00 1.16 6.93
CA GLY A 267 10.92 0.26 6.56
C GLY A 267 11.40 -1.08 6.01
N LEU A 268 10.42 -1.94 5.72
CA LEU A 268 10.59 -3.30 5.22
C LEU A 268 11.31 -3.34 3.85
N GLY A 269 11.02 -2.38 2.97
CA GLY A 269 11.64 -2.31 1.64
C GLY A 269 13.13 -2.01 1.73
N ARG A 270 13.52 -1.00 2.54
CA ARG A 270 14.93 -0.69 2.79
C ARG A 270 15.65 -1.84 3.49
N TRP A 271 15.02 -2.47 4.48
CA TRP A 271 15.55 -3.64 5.18
C TRP A 271 15.81 -4.79 4.20
N MET A 272 14.86 -5.07 3.30
CA MET A 272 14.98 -6.13 2.31
C MET A 272 16.08 -5.85 1.27
N ILE A 273 16.21 -4.61 0.79
CA ILE A 273 17.31 -4.21 -0.11
C ILE A 273 18.67 -4.38 0.57
N ASN A 274 18.77 -4.05 1.85
CA ASN A 274 20.00 -4.26 2.62
C ASN A 274 20.29 -5.76 2.81
N ALA A 275 19.29 -6.58 3.09
CA ALA A 275 19.43 -8.04 3.17
C ALA A 275 19.94 -8.63 1.85
N ILE A 276 19.43 -8.15 0.69
CA ILE A 276 19.90 -8.57 -0.63
C ILE A 276 21.38 -8.19 -0.84
N ARG A 277 21.76 -6.96 -0.50
CA ARG A 277 23.15 -6.49 -0.63
C ARG A 277 24.13 -7.27 0.23
N GLN A 278 23.67 -7.70 1.40
CA GLN A 278 24.47 -8.46 2.37
C GLN A 278 24.35 -9.98 2.19
N GLN A 279 23.55 -10.43 1.22
CA GLN A 279 23.29 -11.86 0.96
C GLN A 279 22.71 -12.60 2.17
N ASP A 280 21.88 -11.92 2.98
CA ASP A 280 21.14 -12.52 4.09
C ASP A 280 19.89 -13.23 3.55
N TYR A 281 20.05 -14.46 3.13
CA TYR A 281 19.00 -15.23 2.46
C TYR A 281 17.82 -15.54 3.36
N ALA A 282 18.03 -15.70 4.66
CA ALA A 282 16.96 -15.93 5.61
C ALA A 282 16.07 -14.67 5.71
N ALA A 283 16.68 -13.49 5.79
CA ALA A 283 15.97 -12.22 5.77
C ALA A 283 15.26 -11.97 4.43
N ILE A 284 15.90 -12.31 3.29
CA ILE A 284 15.29 -12.20 1.96
C ILE A 284 14.05 -13.10 1.86
N SER A 285 14.17 -14.36 2.26
CA SER A 285 13.05 -15.32 2.26
C SER A 285 11.87 -14.81 3.09
N ALA A 286 12.13 -14.35 4.33
CA ALA A 286 11.13 -13.77 5.21
C ALA A 286 10.47 -12.51 4.61
N GLY A 287 11.25 -11.60 4.03
CA GLY A 287 10.74 -10.41 3.37
C GLY A 287 9.81 -10.72 2.19
N VAL A 288 10.20 -11.69 1.35
CA VAL A 288 9.35 -12.16 0.23
C VAL A 288 8.05 -12.76 0.75
N MET A 289 8.12 -13.57 1.83
CA MET A 289 6.91 -14.16 2.45
C MET A 289 5.98 -13.09 3.00
N VAL A 290 6.49 -12.10 3.72
CA VAL A 290 5.70 -11.02 4.33
C VAL A 290 5.07 -10.12 3.26
N ILE A 291 5.87 -9.62 2.31
CA ILE A 291 5.35 -8.75 1.23
C ILE A 291 4.39 -9.51 0.33
N GLY A 292 4.75 -10.73 -0.09
CA GLY A 292 3.91 -11.56 -0.93
C GLY A 292 2.57 -11.88 -0.28
N SER A 293 2.59 -12.27 0.99
CA SER A 293 1.35 -12.54 1.75
C SER A 293 0.49 -11.28 1.88
N LEU A 294 1.08 -10.12 2.19
CA LEU A 294 0.37 -8.86 2.29
C LEU A 294 -0.31 -8.48 0.96
N VAL A 295 0.41 -8.59 -0.16
CA VAL A 295 -0.12 -8.31 -1.50
C VAL A 295 -1.31 -9.22 -1.81
N ILE A 296 -1.19 -10.53 -1.56
CA ILE A 296 -2.25 -11.51 -1.82
C ILE A 296 -3.48 -11.20 -0.95
N ILE A 297 -3.28 -10.95 0.35
CA ILE A 297 -4.35 -10.64 1.30
C ILE A 297 -5.09 -9.36 0.89
N VAL A 298 -4.36 -8.29 0.60
CA VAL A 298 -4.96 -6.99 0.21
C VAL A 298 -5.78 -7.11 -1.07
N ASN A 299 -5.29 -7.84 -2.07
CA ASN A 299 -6.04 -8.06 -3.31
C ASN A 299 -7.33 -8.84 -3.06
N VAL A 300 -7.28 -9.93 -2.30
CA VAL A 300 -8.48 -10.73 -1.98
C VAL A 300 -9.46 -9.93 -1.13
N LEU A 301 -9.00 -9.17 -0.14
CA LEU A 301 -9.86 -8.28 0.64
C LEU A 301 -10.54 -7.22 -0.23
N SER A 302 -9.79 -6.61 -1.15
CA SER A 302 -10.34 -5.63 -2.08
C SER A 302 -11.40 -6.22 -3.00
N ASP A 303 -11.20 -7.44 -3.51
CA ASP A 303 -12.20 -8.16 -4.30
C ASP A 303 -13.47 -8.45 -3.49
N ILE A 304 -13.33 -8.90 -2.25
CA ILE A 304 -14.47 -9.16 -1.36
C ILE A 304 -15.23 -7.86 -1.03
N LEU A 305 -14.51 -6.80 -0.67
CA LEU A 305 -15.11 -5.49 -0.40
C LEU A 305 -15.82 -4.93 -1.63
N GLY A 306 -15.21 -5.05 -2.82
CA GLY A 306 -15.82 -4.66 -4.07
C GLY A 306 -17.10 -5.44 -4.38
N ALA A 307 -17.09 -6.74 -4.07
CA ALA A 307 -18.26 -7.60 -4.18
C ALA A 307 -19.39 -7.17 -3.23
N MET A 308 -19.06 -6.86 -1.99
CA MET A 308 -20.03 -6.39 -0.99
C MET A 308 -20.63 -5.05 -1.38
N ALA A 309 -19.82 -4.15 -1.95
CA ALA A 309 -20.24 -2.80 -2.35
C ALA A 309 -21.12 -2.79 -3.61
N ASN A 310 -21.07 -3.82 -4.47
CA ASN A 310 -21.82 -3.86 -5.74
C ASN A 310 -22.69 -5.11 -5.87
N PRO A 311 -23.83 -5.19 -5.16
CA PRO A 311 -24.71 -6.35 -5.21
C PRO A 311 -25.39 -6.59 -6.57
N LEU A 312 -25.47 -5.58 -7.44
CA LEU A 312 -26.13 -5.69 -8.74
C LEU A 312 -25.33 -6.51 -9.76
N LYS A 313 -24.00 -6.54 -9.64
CA LYS A 313 -23.13 -7.36 -10.52
C LYS A 313 -23.02 -8.83 -10.10
N HIS A 314 -23.76 -9.28 -9.08
CA HIS A 314 -23.73 -10.67 -8.66
C HIS A 314 -24.09 -11.66 -9.77
N LYS A 315 -24.98 -11.31 -10.71
CA LYS A 315 -25.38 -12.18 -11.83
C LYS A 315 -24.24 -12.41 -12.83
N GLU A 316 -23.43 -11.39 -13.10
CA GLU A 316 -22.28 -11.50 -14.02
C GLU A 316 -21.15 -12.37 -13.45
N TRP A 317 -21.00 -12.41 -12.14
CA TRP A 317 -19.95 -13.20 -11.47
C TRP A 317 -20.25 -14.69 -11.39
N TYR A 318 -21.54 -15.06 -11.56
CA TYR A 318 -21.97 -16.45 -11.70
C TYR A 318 -21.96 -16.91 -13.17
N ALA A 319 -21.99 -15.99 -14.12
CA ALA A 319 -22.04 -16.27 -15.56
C ALA A 319 -20.65 -16.62 -16.17
N LEU A 320 -19.56 -16.40 -15.44
CA LEU A 320 -18.23 -16.88 -15.80
C LEU A 320 -18.04 -18.35 -15.34
N ARG A 321 -18.94 -19.21 -15.83
CA ARG A 321 -18.80 -20.68 -15.77
C ARG A 321 -18.27 -21.19 -17.09
#